data_0b66c04c1acf1497ea71965822ddd4dd
#
_entry.id   0b66c04c1acf1497ea71965822ddd4dd
#
_cell.length_a   1.000
_cell.length_b   1.000
_cell.length_c   1.000
_cell.angle_alpha   90.00
_cell.angle_beta   90.00
_cell.angle_gamma   90.00
#
_symmetry.space_group_name_H-M   'P 1'
#
loop_
_entity.id
_entity.type
_entity.pdbx_description
1 polymer ?
#
loop_
_entity_poly.entity_id
_entity_poly.type
_entity_poly.pdbx_seq_one_letter_code
_entity_poly.pdbx_strand_id
1 'polypeptide(L)'
;LGATWNGMAGEIALFTQDVWEKRIRDRKQYAKEHIRRIRIENGRFIVDGRKEYFRGTHFGGEYPLTGYPVTDKAWWRDKFAIMKKWGLNFMRCHSYCPPEAAFAAADEMEIYLQPECGMWNHFEENIPMLDVLKEETRRILEQFGHHPSFVLFSPTNEPSGNWYGVLRKWVEETRAYDRYLGYENRRVYTAQSGWFYDTAPSQVEGTDYLYFHRSAYGPYLGGSIRGPVGWRGGNYTPSLEQADKPVICHELGQWCAYPDFHIIDSFSGYLIPGNYQVFRAHCKAQGLLGLNREFAYASGRNQVRLYKEDIEANLRTQQLDGFELLDIHDYLGQGTACVGVLDAFWQEKGYVDASEFRQFCSDVVILAAFPRYVYTVEDTIQAPVMVCNFGEKDIDTCVIKWKLYA
;
A
#
# COMPACT_ATOMS: atom_id res chain seq x y z
N LEU A 1 14.23 6.63 4.99
CA LEU A 1 15.43 6.04 4.40
C LEU A 1 15.17 4.57 4.20
N GLY A 2 15.00 4.13 2.96
CA GLY A 2 14.74 2.75 2.59
C GLY A 2 15.84 1.79 3.02
N ALA A 3 15.69 0.53 2.70
CA ALA A 3 16.66 -0.51 3.00
C ALA A 3 18.05 -0.12 2.49
N THR A 4 19.03 -0.11 3.38
CA THR A 4 20.41 0.32 3.10
C THR A 4 21.31 -0.88 2.77
N TRP A 5 20.82 -1.83 1.98
CA TRP A 5 21.67 -2.92 1.52
C TRP A 5 22.31 -2.58 0.16
N ASN A 6 23.59 -2.86 0.04
CA ASN A 6 24.35 -2.75 -1.19
C ASN A 6 24.75 -4.15 -1.63
N GLY A 7 24.32 -4.56 -2.81
CA GLY A 7 24.69 -5.86 -3.35
C GLY A 7 23.62 -6.46 -4.24
N MET A 8 23.87 -7.65 -4.75
CA MET A 8 22.87 -8.44 -5.46
C MET A 8 22.08 -9.28 -4.46
N ALA A 9 20.76 -9.07 -4.40
CA ALA A 9 19.86 -9.97 -3.73
C ALA A 9 19.11 -10.77 -4.79
N GLY A 10 19.28 -12.07 -4.79
CA GLY A 10 18.65 -12.99 -5.74
C GLY A 10 19.50 -14.19 -6.05
N GLU A 11 18.95 -15.08 -6.85
CA GLU A 11 19.69 -16.20 -7.41
C GLU A 11 20.53 -15.77 -8.60
N ILE A 12 21.83 -16.06 -8.58
CA ILE A 12 22.67 -15.99 -9.77
C ILE A 12 22.66 -17.36 -10.40
N ALA A 13 22.06 -17.48 -11.56
CA ALA A 13 22.09 -18.71 -12.34
C ALA A 13 22.76 -18.46 -13.69
N LEU A 14 23.74 -19.31 -14.01
CA LEU A 14 24.33 -19.35 -15.35
C LEU A 14 23.53 -20.33 -16.20
N PHE A 15 23.01 -19.85 -17.31
CA PHE A 15 22.27 -20.65 -18.28
C PHE A 15 23.05 -20.74 -19.59
N THR A 16 22.96 -21.88 -20.27
CA THR A 16 23.25 -21.95 -21.71
C THR A 16 22.15 -21.16 -22.45
N GLN A 17 22.46 -20.73 -23.67
CA GLN A 17 21.50 -19.98 -24.50
C GLN A 17 20.20 -20.78 -24.68
N ASP A 18 20.28 -22.09 -24.92
CA ASP A 18 19.08 -22.94 -25.09
C ASP A 18 18.19 -22.98 -23.84
N VAL A 19 18.78 -23.01 -22.65
CA VAL A 19 18.05 -23.00 -21.37
C VAL A 19 17.40 -21.64 -21.15
N TRP A 20 18.08 -20.56 -21.50
CA TRP A 20 17.53 -19.21 -21.42
C TRP A 20 16.34 -19.02 -22.37
N GLU A 21 16.48 -19.43 -23.63
CA GLU A 21 15.39 -19.37 -24.61
C GLU A 21 14.20 -20.24 -24.18
N LYS A 22 14.44 -21.40 -23.57
CA LYS A 22 13.39 -22.23 -23.00
C LYS A 22 12.66 -21.47 -21.86
N ARG A 23 13.38 -20.85 -20.94
CA ARG A 23 12.75 -20.04 -19.87
C ARG A 23 11.87 -18.93 -20.41
N ILE A 24 12.31 -18.24 -21.45
CA ILE A 24 11.48 -17.20 -22.11
C ILE A 24 10.20 -17.82 -22.70
N ARG A 25 10.31 -18.98 -23.35
CA ARG A 25 9.12 -19.67 -23.88
C ARG A 25 8.18 -20.11 -22.77
N ASP A 26 8.70 -20.68 -21.69
CA ASP A 26 7.94 -21.16 -20.55
C ASP A 26 7.20 -19.99 -19.86
N ARG A 27 7.85 -18.83 -19.68
CA ARG A 27 7.21 -17.60 -19.17
C ARG A 27 6.09 -17.10 -20.08
N LYS A 28 6.31 -17.09 -21.39
CA LYS A 28 5.27 -16.70 -22.36
C LYS A 28 4.09 -17.67 -22.34
N GLN A 29 4.35 -18.96 -22.14
CA GLN A 29 3.29 -19.96 -22.00
C GLN A 29 2.54 -19.78 -20.68
N TYR A 30 3.24 -19.63 -19.56
CA TYR A 30 2.64 -19.30 -18.25
C TYR A 30 1.75 -18.07 -18.34
N ALA A 31 2.24 -17.02 -18.96
CA ALA A 31 1.50 -15.80 -19.16
C ALA A 31 0.20 -15.97 -19.98
N LYS A 32 0.15 -16.93 -20.91
CA LYS A 32 -1.06 -17.24 -21.68
C LYS A 32 -2.06 -18.07 -20.88
N GLU A 33 -1.59 -18.93 -20.00
CA GLU A 33 -2.42 -19.81 -19.18
C GLU A 33 -3.00 -19.09 -17.96
N HIS A 34 -2.26 -18.10 -17.41
CA HIS A 34 -2.62 -17.35 -16.21
C HIS A 34 -2.83 -15.88 -16.56
N ILE A 35 -3.88 -15.61 -17.34
CA ILE A 35 -4.18 -14.25 -17.79
C ILE A 35 -5.02 -13.55 -16.73
N ARG A 36 -4.48 -12.47 -16.17
CA ARG A 36 -5.27 -11.44 -15.49
C ARG A 36 -5.32 -10.20 -16.39
N ARG A 37 -6.49 -9.60 -16.50
CA ARG A 37 -6.69 -8.39 -17.30
C ARG A 37 -7.17 -7.27 -16.42
N ILE A 38 -6.48 -6.14 -16.51
CA ILE A 38 -6.90 -4.91 -15.86
C ILE A 38 -7.12 -3.83 -16.91
N ARG A 39 -8.19 -3.07 -16.76
CA ARG A 39 -8.51 -1.91 -17.57
C ARG A 39 -9.24 -0.84 -16.76
N ILE A 40 -9.35 0.33 -17.32
CA ILE A 40 -10.09 1.44 -16.73
C ILE A 40 -11.40 1.60 -17.51
N GLU A 41 -12.52 1.59 -16.78
CA GLU A 41 -13.85 1.88 -17.33
C GLU A 41 -14.57 2.86 -16.40
N ASN A 42 -15.06 3.95 -16.97
CA ASN A 42 -15.80 4.99 -16.23
C ASN A 42 -15.04 5.48 -14.97
N GLY A 43 -13.71 5.68 -15.10
CA GLY A 43 -12.86 6.11 -14.01
C GLY A 43 -12.65 5.07 -12.90
N ARG A 44 -12.81 3.77 -13.20
CA ARG A 44 -12.71 2.67 -12.22
C ARG A 44 -11.79 1.56 -12.69
N PHE A 45 -11.12 0.90 -11.75
CA PHE A 45 -10.41 -0.34 -12.03
C PHE A 45 -11.38 -1.50 -12.29
N ILE A 46 -11.19 -2.15 -13.42
CA ILE A 46 -11.89 -3.40 -13.76
C ILE A 46 -10.85 -4.49 -13.90
N VAL A 47 -10.86 -5.44 -12.99
CA VAL A 47 -9.97 -6.61 -12.99
C VAL A 47 -10.81 -7.84 -13.33
N ASP A 48 -10.41 -8.55 -14.38
CA ASP A 48 -11.11 -9.75 -14.89
C ASP A 48 -12.63 -9.56 -15.06
N GLY A 49 -13.02 -8.36 -15.51
CA GLY A 49 -14.41 -7.99 -15.79
C GLY A 49 -15.19 -7.47 -14.58
N ARG A 50 -14.58 -7.36 -13.42
CA ARG A 50 -15.23 -6.89 -12.18
C ARG A 50 -14.58 -5.61 -11.67
N LYS A 51 -15.40 -4.75 -11.06
CA LYS A 51 -14.90 -3.59 -10.33
C LYS A 51 -14.05 -4.05 -9.15
N GLU A 52 -12.84 -3.52 -9.04
CA GLU A 52 -11.91 -3.84 -7.96
C GLU A 52 -11.62 -2.62 -7.09
N TYR A 53 -11.40 -2.87 -5.81
CA TYR A 53 -10.95 -1.89 -4.83
C TYR A 53 -9.67 -2.39 -4.16
N PHE A 54 -8.57 -1.67 -4.36
CA PHE A 54 -7.27 -2.06 -3.81
C PHE A 54 -7.16 -1.66 -2.34
N ARG A 55 -7.17 -2.66 -1.44
CA ARG A 55 -6.89 -2.49 -0.01
C ARG A 55 -5.46 -2.92 0.23
N GLY A 56 -4.57 -1.95 0.25
CA GLY A 56 -3.15 -2.23 0.22
C GLY A 56 -2.39 -1.89 1.47
N THR A 57 -1.13 -2.31 1.45
CA THR A 57 -0.10 -1.87 2.37
C THR A 57 1.18 -1.54 1.60
N HIS A 58 1.91 -0.58 2.13
CA HIS A 58 3.27 -0.27 1.75
C HIS A 58 4.21 -1.42 2.16
N PHE A 59 5.30 -1.61 1.42
CA PHE A 59 6.43 -2.45 1.78
C PHE A 59 7.71 -1.82 1.20
N GLY A 60 8.59 -1.32 2.05
CA GLY A 60 9.83 -0.63 1.67
C GLY A 60 11.06 -1.55 1.59
N GLY A 61 10.87 -2.87 1.61
CA GLY A 61 11.98 -3.82 1.55
C GLY A 61 12.68 -4.02 2.89
N GLU A 62 11.94 -4.02 4.00
CA GLU A 62 12.47 -4.24 5.33
C GLU A 62 12.63 -5.74 5.63
N TYR A 63 13.85 -6.13 5.91
CA TYR A 63 14.21 -7.50 6.24
C TYR A 63 15.05 -7.53 7.52
N PRO A 64 14.42 -7.39 8.72
CA PRO A 64 15.16 -7.19 9.97
C PRO A 64 16.08 -8.36 10.36
N LEU A 65 15.77 -9.58 9.94
CA LEU A 65 16.58 -10.74 10.26
C LEU A 65 17.72 -10.95 9.27
N THR A 66 17.50 -10.73 7.98
CA THR A 66 18.48 -11.01 6.93
C THR A 66 19.26 -9.78 6.48
N GLY A 67 18.65 -8.58 6.53
CA GLY A 67 19.21 -7.35 6.00
C GLY A 67 19.21 -7.27 4.46
N TYR A 68 18.61 -8.25 3.79
CA TYR A 68 18.47 -8.31 2.32
C TYR A 68 17.17 -9.04 1.93
N PRO A 69 16.67 -8.88 0.71
CA PRO A 69 15.43 -9.50 0.25
C PRO A 69 15.42 -11.02 0.39
N VAL A 70 14.33 -11.52 0.96
CA VAL A 70 14.12 -12.97 1.12
C VAL A 70 13.66 -13.57 -0.19
N THR A 71 14.39 -14.57 -0.70
CA THR A 71 14.11 -15.29 -1.95
C THR A 71 13.32 -16.59 -1.72
N ASP A 72 12.94 -16.90 -0.50
CA ASP A 72 12.08 -18.03 -0.16
C ASP A 72 10.60 -17.68 -0.40
N LYS A 73 9.96 -18.43 -1.30
CA LYS A 73 8.53 -18.27 -1.61
C LYS A 73 7.63 -18.55 -0.39
N ALA A 74 8.01 -19.45 0.51
CA ALA A 74 7.22 -19.76 1.70
C ALA A 74 7.11 -18.55 2.62
N TRP A 75 8.19 -17.79 2.79
CA TRP A 75 8.20 -16.55 3.57
C TRP A 75 7.19 -15.53 3.00
N TRP A 76 7.17 -15.34 1.68
CA TRP A 76 6.22 -14.41 1.03
C TRP A 76 4.77 -14.88 1.15
N ARG A 77 4.52 -16.19 1.02
CA ARG A 77 3.18 -16.76 1.23
C ARG A 77 2.66 -16.49 2.63
N ASP A 78 3.53 -16.60 3.66
CA ASP A 78 3.16 -16.29 5.04
C ASP A 78 2.77 -14.81 5.19
N LYS A 79 3.52 -13.88 4.57
CA LYS A 79 3.19 -12.46 4.63
C LYS A 79 1.88 -12.14 3.90
N PHE A 80 1.67 -12.71 2.74
CA PHE A 80 0.41 -12.55 1.99
C PHE A 80 -0.78 -13.22 2.69
N ALA A 81 -0.59 -14.33 3.39
CA ALA A 81 -1.61 -14.93 4.23
C ALA A 81 -2.02 -14.01 5.39
N ILE A 82 -1.03 -13.34 6.03
CA ILE A 82 -1.28 -12.32 7.03
C ILE A 82 -2.06 -11.16 6.41
N MET A 83 -1.66 -10.62 5.27
CA MET A 83 -2.39 -9.55 4.58
C MET A 83 -3.85 -9.93 4.33
N LYS A 84 -4.12 -11.11 3.76
CA LYS A 84 -5.50 -11.61 3.53
C LYS A 84 -6.27 -11.76 4.85
N LYS A 85 -5.63 -12.26 5.89
CA LYS A 85 -6.21 -12.36 7.24
C LYS A 85 -6.68 -10.98 7.74
N TRP A 86 -5.94 -9.92 7.43
CA TRP A 86 -6.23 -8.53 7.82
C TRP A 86 -7.08 -7.76 6.80
N GLY A 87 -7.57 -8.41 5.75
CA GLY A 87 -8.50 -7.84 4.77
C GLY A 87 -7.83 -7.10 3.61
N LEU A 88 -6.51 -7.25 3.44
CA LEU A 88 -5.73 -6.63 2.38
C LEU A 88 -5.60 -7.54 1.16
N ASN A 89 -5.56 -6.97 -0.03
CA ASN A 89 -5.42 -7.66 -1.31
C ASN A 89 -4.31 -7.08 -2.20
N PHE A 90 -3.58 -6.05 -1.73
CA PHE A 90 -2.64 -5.29 -2.53
C PHE A 90 -1.38 -4.94 -1.74
N MET A 91 -0.20 -5.08 -2.36
CA MET A 91 1.08 -4.62 -1.81
C MET A 91 1.76 -3.66 -2.80
N ARG A 92 2.07 -2.48 -2.33
CA ARG A 92 2.94 -1.53 -3.02
C ARG A 92 4.37 -1.70 -2.51
N CYS A 93 5.29 -1.99 -3.41
CA CYS A 93 6.72 -2.10 -3.09
C CYS A 93 7.40 -0.74 -3.33
N HIS A 94 7.54 0.03 -2.28
CA HIS A 94 8.02 1.42 -2.31
C HIS A 94 9.47 1.52 -2.76
N SER A 95 9.69 2.21 -3.89
CA SER A 95 11.02 2.41 -4.49
C SER A 95 11.85 1.12 -4.60
N TYR A 96 11.17 0.01 -4.92
CA TYR A 96 11.75 -1.31 -4.84
C TYR A 96 10.99 -2.31 -5.71
N CYS A 97 11.72 -3.22 -6.36
CA CYS A 97 11.13 -4.37 -7.03
C CYS A 97 11.46 -5.64 -6.24
N PRO A 98 10.45 -6.39 -5.74
CA PRO A 98 10.70 -7.60 -4.96
C PRO A 98 11.23 -8.75 -5.83
N PRO A 99 11.81 -9.81 -5.22
CA PRO A 99 12.32 -10.96 -5.95
C PRO A 99 11.20 -11.81 -6.57
N GLU A 100 11.56 -12.69 -7.53
CA GLU A 100 10.66 -13.65 -8.19
C GLU A 100 9.76 -14.41 -7.21
N ALA A 101 10.31 -14.76 -6.04
CA ALA A 101 9.57 -15.47 -4.99
C ALA A 101 8.31 -14.72 -4.51
N ALA A 102 8.37 -13.39 -4.47
CA ALA A 102 7.23 -12.55 -4.11
C ALA A 102 6.13 -12.62 -5.17
N PHE A 103 6.49 -12.49 -6.46
CA PHE A 103 5.52 -12.59 -7.55
C PHE A 103 4.88 -13.97 -7.62
N ALA A 104 5.68 -15.04 -7.52
CA ALA A 104 5.18 -16.41 -7.54
C ALA A 104 4.25 -16.71 -6.34
N ALA A 105 4.55 -16.17 -5.16
CA ALA A 105 3.68 -16.29 -4.00
C ALA A 105 2.40 -15.44 -4.15
N ALA A 106 2.51 -14.24 -4.72
CA ALA A 106 1.38 -13.35 -4.95
C ALA A 106 0.40 -13.92 -5.97
N ASP A 107 0.90 -14.59 -7.03
CA ASP A 107 0.07 -15.31 -7.99
C ASP A 107 -0.77 -16.40 -7.30
N GLU A 108 -0.14 -17.22 -6.45
CA GLU A 108 -0.81 -18.30 -5.71
C GLU A 108 -1.81 -17.77 -4.67
N MET A 109 -1.49 -16.63 -4.05
CA MET A 109 -2.28 -16.05 -2.97
C MET A 109 -3.27 -14.99 -3.46
N GLU A 110 -3.30 -14.72 -4.76
CA GLU A 110 -4.17 -13.69 -5.37
C GLU A 110 -3.99 -12.30 -4.73
N ILE A 111 -2.73 -11.92 -4.48
CA ILE A 111 -2.36 -10.58 -4.03
C ILE A 111 -1.93 -9.77 -5.25
N TYR A 112 -2.43 -8.55 -5.36
CA TYR A 112 -1.99 -7.60 -6.38
C TYR A 112 -0.68 -6.95 -5.97
N LEU A 113 0.22 -6.76 -6.93
CA LEU A 113 1.51 -6.12 -6.70
C LEU A 113 1.68 -4.86 -7.54
N GLN A 114 2.28 -3.85 -6.93
CA GLN A 114 2.86 -2.70 -7.59
C GLN A 114 4.34 -2.62 -7.24
N PRO A 115 5.23 -3.15 -8.07
CA PRO A 115 6.66 -2.84 -7.95
C PRO A 115 6.94 -1.42 -8.43
N GLU A 116 8.01 -0.83 -7.90
CA GLU A 116 8.57 0.44 -8.31
C GLU A 116 10.05 0.26 -8.67
N CYS A 117 10.62 1.23 -9.41
CA CYS A 117 12.07 1.29 -9.57
C CYS A 117 12.73 1.82 -8.29
N GLY A 118 14.00 1.52 -8.10
CA GLY A 118 14.77 1.88 -6.92
C GLY A 118 15.04 3.37 -6.79
N MET A 119 13.99 4.20 -6.86
CA MET A 119 14.16 5.65 -6.89
C MET A 119 13.08 6.43 -6.12
N TRP A 120 13.58 7.36 -5.30
CA TRP A 120 12.81 8.41 -4.63
C TRP A 120 13.64 9.70 -4.71
N ASN A 121 13.49 10.50 -5.78
CA ASN A 121 14.53 11.47 -6.12
C ASN A 121 14.03 12.71 -6.84
N HIS A 122 15.02 13.61 -7.06
CA HIS A 122 14.90 14.80 -7.86
C HIS A 122 15.11 14.46 -9.35
N PHE A 123 14.20 14.88 -10.21
CA PHE A 123 14.23 14.63 -11.64
C PHE A 123 14.51 15.89 -12.44
N GLU A 124 15.42 15.74 -13.42
CA GLU A 124 15.68 16.67 -14.50
C GLU A 124 15.80 15.88 -15.81
N GLU A 125 15.64 16.53 -16.95
CA GLU A 125 15.61 15.84 -18.26
C GLU A 125 16.87 15.04 -18.60
N ASN A 126 18.02 15.42 -18.03
CA ASN A 126 19.33 14.88 -18.41
C ASN A 126 20.13 14.33 -17.22
N ILE A 127 19.47 13.74 -16.22
CA ILE A 127 20.21 13.09 -15.13
C ILE A 127 20.77 11.73 -15.61
N PRO A 128 22.05 11.42 -15.36
CA PRO A 128 22.67 10.16 -15.80
C PRO A 128 21.95 8.93 -15.24
N MET A 129 21.34 9.03 -14.06
CA MET A 129 20.58 7.95 -13.43
C MET A 129 19.32 7.55 -14.21
N LEU A 130 18.78 8.43 -15.04
CA LEU A 130 17.54 8.19 -15.76
C LEU A 130 17.63 6.97 -16.70
N ASP A 131 18.75 6.84 -17.43
CA ASP A 131 18.94 5.69 -18.34
C ASP A 131 19.07 4.37 -17.56
N VAL A 132 19.72 4.39 -16.39
CA VAL A 132 19.84 3.22 -15.52
C VAL A 132 18.46 2.77 -15.03
N LEU A 133 17.62 3.71 -14.63
CA LEU A 133 16.27 3.43 -14.12
C LEU A 133 15.31 2.96 -15.22
N LYS A 134 15.45 3.52 -16.42
CA LYS A 134 14.71 3.02 -17.59
C LYS A 134 15.11 1.60 -17.96
N GLU A 135 16.39 1.28 -17.86
CA GLU A 135 16.89 -0.08 -18.06
C GLU A 135 16.41 -1.01 -16.93
N GLU A 136 16.38 -0.57 -15.68
CA GLU A 136 15.77 -1.31 -14.58
C GLU A 136 14.30 -1.64 -14.87
N THR A 137 13.53 -0.65 -15.34
CA THR A 137 12.13 -0.85 -15.75
C THR A 137 12.00 -1.95 -16.78
N ARG A 138 12.84 -1.95 -17.82
CA ARG A 138 12.82 -3.00 -18.85
C ARG A 138 13.07 -4.38 -18.26
N ARG A 139 14.07 -4.50 -17.38
CA ARG A 139 14.39 -5.75 -16.69
C ARG A 139 13.26 -6.23 -15.80
N ILE A 140 12.59 -5.32 -15.08
CA ILE A 140 11.40 -5.66 -14.29
C ILE A 140 10.32 -6.27 -15.18
N LEU A 141 10.02 -5.64 -16.33
CA LEU A 141 9.02 -6.16 -17.26
C LEU A 141 9.44 -7.50 -17.90
N GLU A 142 10.69 -7.66 -18.31
CA GLU A 142 11.21 -8.89 -18.89
C GLU A 142 11.19 -10.05 -17.88
N GLN A 143 11.56 -9.77 -16.65
CA GLN A 143 11.65 -10.80 -15.61
C GLN A 143 10.27 -11.14 -15.02
N PHE A 144 9.43 -10.17 -14.75
CA PHE A 144 8.23 -10.33 -13.94
C PHE A 144 6.92 -9.99 -14.66
N GLY A 145 6.98 -9.41 -15.87
CA GLY A 145 5.80 -8.98 -16.62
C GLY A 145 4.82 -10.10 -16.97
N HIS A 146 5.23 -11.35 -16.89
CA HIS A 146 4.38 -12.52 -17.12
C HIS A 146 3.49 -12.89 -15.92
N HIS A 147 3.75 -12.36 -14.72
CA HIS A 147 2.99 -12.67 -13.51
C HIS A 147 1.62 -11.99 -13.49
N PRO A 148 0.52 -12.72 -13.25
CA PRO A 148 -0.82 -12.14 -13.13
C PRO A 148 -1.01 -11.26 -11.89
N SER A 149 -0.16 -11.36 -10.88
CA SER A 149 -0.16 -10.48 -9.71
C SER A 149 0.36 -9.08 -10.01
N PHE A 150 1.19 -8.90 -11.04
CA PHE A 150 1.79 -7.62 -11.43
C PHE A 150 0.80 -6.76 -12.22
N VAL A 151 -0.09 -6.06 -11.54
CA VAL A 151 -1.21 -5.31 -12.16
C VAL A 151 -1.04 -3.78 -12.17
N LEU A 152 -0.19 -3.24 -11.31
CA LEU A 152 0.08 -1.81 -11.18
C LEU A 152 1.58 -1.55 -11.29
N PHE A 153 1.96 -0.42 -11.92
CA PHE A 153 3.36 -0.01 -11.99
C PHE A 153 3.51 1.50 -11.79
N SER A 154 4.51 1.88 -11.02
CA SER A 154 4.97 3.27 -10.88
C SER A 154 6.50 3.31 -11.02
N PRO A 155 7.06 4.28 -11.76
CA PRO A 155 8.51 4.40 -11.87
C PRO A 155 9.18 4.95 -10.61
N THR A 156 8.45 5.65 -9.74
CA THR A 156 9.05 6.35 -8.58
C THR A 156 8.03 6.70 -7.52
N ASN A 157 8.54 7.08 -6.33
CA ASN A 157 7.80 7.67 -5.23
C ASN A 157 8.06 9.17 -5.14
N GLU A 158 7.05 9.98 -4.84
CA GLU A 158 7.10 11.41 -4.46
C GLU A 158 8.22 12.20 -5.17
N PRO A 159 8.25 12.26 -6.50
CA PRO A 159 9.33 12.92 -7.23
C PRO A 159 9.36 14.42 -6.98
N SER A 160 10.56 15.02 -7.12
CA SER A 160 10.76 16.47 -7.08
C SER A 160 11.45 16.95 -8.35
N GLY A 161 11.60 18.27 -8.50
CA GLY A 161 12.21 18.89 -9.68
C GLY A 161 11.28 18.91 -10.89
N ASN A 162 11.84 18.94 -12.09
CA ASN A 162 11.09 18.96 -13.34
C ASN A 162 10.68 17.54 -13.79
N TRP A 163 10.03 16.81 -12.90
CA TRP A 163 9.75 15.39 -13.07
C TRP A 163 8.62 15.07 -14.06
N TYR A 164 7.67 15.98 -14.24
CA TYR A 164 6.41 15.70 -14.92
C TYR A 164 6.60 15.20 -16.37
N GLY A 165 7.30 15.96 -17.20
CA GLY A 165 7.56 15.58 -18.61
C GLY A 165 8.43 14.33 -18.72
N VAL A 166 9.41 14.19 -17.82
CA VAL A 166 10.32 13.05 -17.77
C VAL A 166 9.57 11.76 -17.46
N LEU A 167 8.77 11.75 -16.40
CA LEU A 167 8.05 10.56 -15.95
C LEU A 167 6.91 10.19 -16.90
N ARG A 168 6.20 11.17 -17.48
CA ARG A 168 5.21 10.91 -18.52
C ARG A 168 5.82 10.15 -19.70
N LYS A 169 6.93 10.65 -20.25
CA LYS A 169 7.63 9.98 -21.34
C LYS A 169 8.10 8.59 -20.96
N TRP A 170 8.62 8.43 -19.74
CA TRP A 170 9.05 7.12 -19.23
C TRP A 170 7.88 6.13 -19.17
N VAL A 171 6.72 6.54 -18.66
CA VAL A 171 5.51 5.68 -18.64
C VAL A 171 5.07 5.29 -20.05
N GLU A 172 5.09 6.23 -21.00
CA GLU A 172 4.76 5.93 -22.40
C GLU A 172 5.73 4.90 -23.02
N GLU A 173 7.02 5.06 -22.79
CA GLU A 173 8.07 4.12 -23.23
C GLU A 173 7.89 2.76 -22.57
N THR A 174 7.58 2.73 -21.27
CA THR A 174 7.33 1.50 -20.49
C THR A 174 6.13 0.73 -21.04
N ARG A 175 5.02 1.41 -21.28
CA ARG A 175 3.81 0.83 -21.86
C ARG A 175 4.05 0.28 -23.27
N ALA A 176 4.82 1.00 -24.09
CA ALA A 176 5.18 0.54 -25.43
C ALA A 176 6.04 -0.71 -25.38
N TYR A 177 6.98 -0.77 -24.44
CA TYR A 177 7.84 -1.94 -24.24
C TYR A 177 7.08 -3.16 -23.71
N ASP A 178 6.18 -2.96 -22.78
CA ASP A 178 5.30 -4.00 -22.25
C ASP A 178 4.42 -4.63 -23.34
N ARG A 179 3.88 -3.77 -24.23
CA ARG A 179 3.17 -4.24 -25.42
C ARG A 179 4.06 -5.03 -26.37
N TYR A 180 5.31 -4.58 -26.59
CA TYR A 180 6.29 -5.31 -27.40
C TYR A 180 6.58 -6.70 -26.80
N LEU A 181 6.61 -6.85 -25.49
CA LEU A 181 6.76 -8.13 -24.81
C LEU A 181 5.51 -9.04 -24.91
N GLY A 182 4.38 -8.50 -25.36
CA GLY A 182 3.12 -9.24 -25.49
C GLY A 182 2.27 -9.25 -24.22
N TYR A 183 2.48 -8.27 -23.34
CA TYR A 183 1.76 -8.15 -22.05
C TYR A 183 0.70 -7.04 -22.03
N GLU A 184 0.16 -6.71 -23.19
CA GLU A 184 -0.88 -5.68 -23.31
C GLU A 184 -2.12 -5.98 -22.42
N ASN A 185 -2.64 -4.94 -21.75
CA ASN A 185 -3.79 -5.01 -20.83
C ASN A 185 -3.60 -5.89 -19.58
N ARG A 186 -2.34 -6.16 -19.20
CA ARG A 186 -2.06 -6.91 -17.96
C ARG A 186 -1.83 -6.02 -16.77
N ARG A 187 -1.45 -4.77 -17.00
CA ARG A 187 -1.21 -3.76 -15.96
C ARG A 187 -1.59 -2.37 -16.41
N VAL A 188 -1.74 -1.51 -15.42
CA VAL A 188 -1.96 -0.08 -15.59
C VAL A 188 -0.82 0.70 -14.94
N TYR A 189 -0.62 1.94 -15.40
CA TYR A 189 0.56 2.73 -15.10
C TYR A 189 0.20 4.07 -14.49
N THR A 190 1.00 4.51 -13.51
CA THR A 190 1.01 5.89 -13.05
C THR A 190 2.39 6.50 -13.27
N ALA A 191 2.46 7.82 -13.39
CA ALA A 191 3.75 8.52 -13.53
C ALA A 191 4.53 8.53 -12.21
N GLN A 192 3.84 8.46 -11.09
CA GLN A 192 4.45 8.47 -9.76
C GLN A 192 3.46 8.01 -8.69
N SER A 193 3.97 7.55 -7.55
CA SER A 193 3.21 7.34 -6.34
C SER A 193 3.40 8.54 -5.41
N GLY A 194 2.32 9.09 -4.86
CA GLY A 194 2.39 10.04 -3.75
C GLY A 194 1.71 11.35 -3.97
N TRP A 195 2.13 12.14 -4.94
CA TRP A 195 1.59 13.49 -5.10
C TRP A 195 0.22 13.50 -5.76
N PHE A 196 -0.68 14.28 -5.19
CA PHE A 196 -1.86 14.73 -5.89
C PHE A 196 -1.56 16.10 -6.50
N TYR A 197 -1.94 16.31 -7.74
CA TYR A 197 -1.59 17.51 -8.47
C TYR A 197 -2.48 18.69 -8.06
N ASP A 198 -1.86 19.85 -7.84
CA ASP A 198 -2.57 21.12 -7.64
C ASP A 198 -3.33 21.58 -8.90
N THR A 199 -2.98 21.00 -10.03
CA THR A 199 -3.67 21.19 -11.32
C THR A 199 -4.57 20.01 -11.60
N ALA A 200 -5.67 20.23 -12.31
CA ALA A 200 -6.69 19.21 -12.57
C ALA A 200 -6.08 17.83 -12.88
N PRO A 201 -6.50 16.77 -12.19
CA PRO A 201 -5.94 15.41 -12.34
C PRO A 201 -5.98 14.89 -13.77
N SER A 202 -6.93 15.35 -14.58
CA SER A 202 -7.04 15.07 -16.02
C SER A 202 -5.84 15.52 -16.86
N GLN A 203 -4.98 16.40 -16.31
CA GLN A 203 -3.81 16.91 -17.02
C GLN A 203 -2.58 16.01 -16.90
N VAL A 204 -2.62 14.96 -16.11
CA VAL A 204 -1.53 13.98 -16.07
C VAL A 204 -1.68 13.02 -17.24
N GLU A 205 -1.35 13.51 -18.44
CA GLU A 205 -1.33 12.69 -19.64
C GLU A 205 -0.42 11.46 -19.45
N GLY A 206 -0.80 10.35 -20.07
CA GLY A 206 -0.02 9.12 -20.04
C GLY A 206 -0.25 8.22 -18.84
N THR A 207 -0.85 8.69 -17.74
CA THR A 207 -1.20 7.86 -16.58
C THR A 207 -2.59 7.26 -16.70
N ASP A 208 -2.75 6.03 -16.21
CA ASP A 208 -4.04 5.33 -16.17
C ASP A 208 -4.77 5.57 -14.85
N TYR A 209 -4.03 5.79 -13.76
CA TYR A 209 -4.57 6.06 -12.43
C TYR A 209 -3.71 7.07 -11.67
N LEU A 210 -4.24 7.59 -10.58
CA LEU A 210 -3.64 8.65 -9.78
C LEU A 210 -3.46 8.20 -8.33
N TYR A 211 -2.52 8.84 -7.66
CA TYR A 211 -2.43 8.79 -6.20
C TYR A 211 -2.96 10.06 -5.56
N PHE A 212 -3.64 9.91 -4.43
CA PHE A 212 -4.12 10.99 -3.57
C PHE A 212 -3.35 10.99 -2.25
N HIS A 213 -2.60 12.04 -1.99
CA HIS A 213 -1.77 12.10 -0.79
C HIS A 213 -2.61 12.40 0.46
N ARG A 214 -2.55 11.52 1.47
CA ARG A 214 -3.31 11.59 2.73
C ARG A 214 -3.15 12.90 3.51
N SER A 215 -2.00 13.57 3.38
CA SER A 215 -1.67 14.83 4.07
C SER A 215 -1.55 15.99 3.11
N ALA A 216 -2.16 15.88 1.94
CA ALA A 216 -2.04 16.86 0.88
C ALA A 216 -2.42 18.28 1.32
N TYR A 217 -1.82 19.23 0.67
CA TYR A 217 -1.87 20.65 1.00
C TYR A 217 -3.19 21.28 0.51
N GLY A 218 -3.84 22.03 1.38
CA GLY A 218 -5.05 22.76 1.06
C GLY A 218 -6.22 22.48 2.02
N PRO A 219 -7.30 23.25 1.95
CA PRO A 219 -8.39 23.17 2.92
C PRO A 219 -9.17 21.85 2.88
N TYR A 220 -8.95 21.02 1.87
CA TYR A 220 -9.68 19.77 1.63
C TYR A 220 -8.81 18.51 1.67
N LEU A 221 -7.52 18.65 1.87
CA LEU A 221 -6.52 17.65 1.53
C LEU A 221 -5.80 17.03 2.73
N GLY A 222 -6.17 17.25 3.91
CA GLY A 222 -5.73 16.45 5.03
C GLY A 222 -6.71 15.29 5.20
N GLY A 223 -6.29 14.11 5.52
CA GLY A 223 -7.19 13.05 5.91
C GLY A 223 -8.29 13.57 6.84
N SER A 224 -9.43 12.92 6.86
CA SER A 224 -10.57 13.39 7.68
C SER A 224 -10.19 13.69 9.13
N ILE A 225 -9.14 13.02 9.63
CA ILE A 225 -8.59 13.17 10.98
C ILE A 225 -7.60 14.34 11.09
N ARG A 226 -6.80 14.57 10.03
CA ARG A 226 -5.73 15.60 10.04
C ARG A 226 -6.17 16.96 9.54
N GLY A 227 -7.31 17.00 8.86
CA GLY A 227 -7.85 18.23 8.32
C GLY A 227 -8.58 19.09 9.36
N PRO A 228 -8.94 20.34 9.01
CA PRO A 228 -9.64 21.26 9.90
C PRO A 228 -11.04 20.77 10.32
N VAL A 229 -11.65 19.89 9.55
CA VAL A 229 -12.95 19.29 9.86
C VAL A 229 -12.83 18.17 10.89
N GLY A 230 -11.64 17.57 11.04
CA GLY A 230 -11.40 16.42 11.90
C GLY A 230 -12.11 15.15 11.41
N TRP A 231 -12.14 14.15 12.24
CA TRP A 231 -12.67 12.82 11.97
C TRP A 231 -14.13 12.71 12.47
N ARG A 232 -15.06 12.93 11.60
CA ARG A 232 -16.48 13.01 11.93
C ARG A 232 -17.36 12.38 10.87
N GLY A 233 -17.04 11.16 10.44
CA GLY A 233 -17.78 10.53 9.36
C GLY A 233 -17.58 11.25 8.01
N GLY A 234 -16.43 11.90 7.82
CA GLY A 234 -16.09 12.65 6.61
C GLY A 234 -15.70 11.76 5.44
N ASN A 235 -15.43 12.39 4.30
CA ASN A 235 -14.91 11.77 3.09
C ASN A 235 -14.04 12.76 2.31
N TYR A 236 -13.39 12.31 1.25
CA TYR A 236 -12.50 13.09 0.39
C TYR A 236 -13.17 13.58 -0.91
N THR A 237 -14.47 13.38 -1.08
CA THR A 237 -15.19 13.76 -2.30
C THR A 237 -14.89 15.19 -2.77
N PRO A 238 -14.88 16.23 -1.92
CA PRO A 238 -14.60 17.59 -2.37
C PRO A 238 -13.19 17.76 -2.97
N SER A 239 -12.23 16.94 -2.56
CA SER A 239 -10.86 16.97 -3.08
C SER A 239 -10.70 16.24 -4.42
N LEU A 240 -11.66 15.41 -4.78
CA LEU A 240 -11.59 14.49 -5.91
C LEU A 240 -12.67 14.73 -6.97
N GLU A 241 -13.42 15.82 -6.90
CA GLU A 241 -14.51 16.12 -7.83
C GLU A 241 -14.08 16.18 -9.30
N GLN A 242 -12.81 16.55 -9.54
CA GLN A 242 -12.25 16.67 -10.89
C GLN A 242 -11.48 15.40 -11.32
N ALA A 243 -11.45 14.36 -10.51
CA ALA A 243 -10.74 13.12 -10.87
C ALA A 243 -11.56 12.33 -11.89
N ASP A 244 -11.02 12.13 -13.07
CA ASP A 244 -11.59 11.38 -14.18
C ASP A 244 -10.97 9.97 -14.33
N LYS A 245 -10.02 9.65 -13.48
CA LYS A 245 -9.27 8.39 -13.43
C LYS A 245 -9.45 7.74 -12.06
N PRO A 246 -9.21 6.42 -11.94
CA PRO A 246 -9.15 5.76 -10.63
C PRO A 246 -8.11 6.41 -9.74
N VAL A 247 -8.41 6.53 -8.44
CA VAL A 247 -7.51 7.13 -7.47
C VAL A 247 -7.25 6.16 -6.32
N ILE A 248 -5.99 6.00 -5.95
CA ILE A 248 -5.55 5.26 -4.78
C ILE A 248 -5.05 6.26 -3.73
N CYS A 249 -5.50 6.14 -2.48
CA CYS A 249 -4.97 6.95 -1.39
C CYS A 249 -3.58 6.48 -1.00
N HIS A 250 -2.62 7.39 -1.09
CA HIS A 250 -1.20 7.14 -0.85
C HIS A 250 -0.87 7.15 0.64
N GLU A 251 -0.15 6.13 1.09
CA GLU A 251 0.42 6.01 2.45
C GLU A 251 -0.56 6.41 3.55
N LEU A 252 -1.75 5.83 3.47
CA LEU A 252 -2.84 6.11 4.39
C LEU A 252 -2.44 5.79 5.83
N GLY A 253 -2.84 6.67 6.74
CA GLY A 253 -2.67 6.47 8.17
C GLY A 253 -1.38 7.10 8.71
N GLN A 254 -0.31 6.34 8.87
CA GLN A 254 0.89 6.72 9.62
C GLN A 254 0.58 7.13 11.07
N TRP A 255 -0.42 6.49 11.68
CA TRP A 255 -0.77 6.68 13.08
C TRP A 255 0.15 5.84 13.95
N CYS A 256 0.92 6.49 14.84
CA CYS A 256 1.92 5.83 15.64
C CYS A 256 1.36 5.31 16.97
N ALA A 257 1.75 4.09 17.35
CA ALA A 257 1.66 3.60 18.71
C ALA A 257 2.97 3.83 19.47
N TYR A 258 2.93 3.84 20.81
CA TYR A 258 4.14 3.85 21.61
C TYR A 258 4.86 2.49 21.49
N PRO A 259 6.18 2.46 21.32
CA PRO A 259 6.91 1.20 21.11
C PRO A 259 6.84 0.28 22.34
N ASP A 260 6.51 -0.98 22.14
CA ASP A 260 6.67 -2.02 23.16
C ASP A 260 8.10 -2.55 23.09
N PHE A 261 8.89 -2.35 24.17
CA PHE A 261 10.31 -2.65 24.15
C PHE A 261 10.66 -4.14 24.21
N HIS A 262 9.69 -5.02 24.43
CA HIS A 262 9.98 -6.45 24.38
C HIS A 262 10.35 -6.91 22.95
N ILE A 263 9.95 -6.18 21.92
CA ILE A 263 10.33 -6.46 20.52
C ILE A 263 11.85 -6.45 20.31
N ILE A 264 12.62 -5.75 21.16
CA ILE A 264 14.07 -5.65 21.06
C ILE A 264 14.71 -7.04 20.99
N ASP A 265 14.19 -8.00 21.76
CA ASP A 265 14.73 -9.36 21.84
C ASP A 265 14.45 -10.18 20.55
N SER A 266 13.50 -9.73 19.72
CA SER A 266 13.19 -10.36 18.42
C SER A 266 14.19 -9.99 17.33
N PHE A 267 14.97 -8.92 17.50
CA PHE A 267 16.02 -8.52 16.58
C PHE A 267 17.27 -9.38 16.75
N SER A 268 17.13 -10.64 16.40
CA SER A 268 18.22 -11.64 16.49
C SER A 268 19.03 -11.78 15.19
N GLY A 269 18.72 -10.96 14.16
CA GLY A 269 19.33 -11.02 12.85
C GLY A 269 20.28 -9.86 12.57
N TYR A 270 20.22 -9.36 11.34
CA TYR A 270 21.16 -8.35 10.84
C TYR A 270 20.91 -6.94 11.40
N LEU A 271 19.64 -6.53 11.53
CA LEU A 271 19.31 -5.19 12.02
C LEU A 271 19.40 -5.10 13.54
N ILE A 272 19.97 -4.01 14.01
CA ILE A 272 20.07 -3.69 15.45
C ILE A 272 18.95 -2.69 15.80
N PRO A 273 18.14 -2.95 16.82
CA PRO A 273 17.03 -2.08 17.22
C PRO A 273 17.48 -0.86 18.03
N GLY A 274 18.46 -0.10 17.51
CA GLY A 274 19.11 1.02 18.23
C GLY A 274 18.15 2.11 18.66
N ASN A 275 17.16 2.42 17.85
CA ASN A 275 16.10 3.36 18.16
C ASN A 275 15.23 2.90 19.35
N TYR A 276 14.79 1.64 19.36
CA TYR A 276 14.05 1.08 20.50
C TYR A 276 14.89 1.07 21.78
N GLN A 277 16.20 0.78 21.69
CA GLN A 277 17.13 0.80 22.81
C GLN A 277 17.24 2.21 23.41
N VAL A 278 17.34 3.25 22.56
CA VAL A 278 17.37 4.65 23.01
C VAL A 278 16.08 5.05 23.71
N PHE A 279 14.92 4.71 23.14
CA PHE A 279 13.63 5.01 23.75
C PHE A 279 13.45 4.27 25.08
N ARG A 280 13.87 3.00 25.16
CA ARG A 280 13.84 2.22 26.39
C ARG A 280 14.71 2.84 27.47
N ALA A 281 15.92 3.27 27.13
CA ALA A 281 16.81 3.92 28.06
C ALA A 281 16.22 5.24 28.58
N HIS A 282 15.62 6.03 27.69
CA HIS A 282 14.96 7.29 28.09
C HIS A 282 13.75 7.01 29.02
N CYS A 283 12.88 6.07 28.66
CA CYS A 283 11.74 5.67 29.48
C CYS A 283 12.19 5.19 30.88
N LYS A 284 13.28 4.42 30.94
CA LYS A 284 13.89 3.98 32.22
C LYS A 284 14.39 5.16 33.05
N ALA A 285 15.06 6.14 32.42
CA ALA A 285 15.58 7.32 33.09
C ALA A 285 14.47 8.18 33.72
N GLN A 286 13.27 8.17 33.13
CA GLN A 286 12.08 8.85 33.66
C GLN A 286 11.31 8.03 34.71
N GLY A 287 11.78 6.81 35.10
CA GLY A 287 11.09 5.93 36.03
C GLY A 287 9.80 5.29 35.49
N LEU A 288 9.57 5.35 34.19
CA LEU A 288 8.31 4.94 33.55
C LEU A 288 8.37 3.56 32.87
N LEU A 289 9.51 2.87 32.92
CA LEU A 289 9.70 1.61 32.18
C LEU A 289 8.66 0.55 32.54
N GLY A 290 8.21 0.48 33.81
CA GLY A 290 7.17 -0.44 34.23
C GLY A 290 5.80 -0.24 33.58
N LEU A 291 5.55 0.93 33.03
CA LEU A 291 4.30 1.28 32.33
C LEU A 291 4.39 1.10 30.81
N ASN A 292 5.51 0.61 30.27
CA ASN A 292 5.73 0.54 28.83
C ASN A 292 4.61 -0.20 28.07
N ARG A 293 4.20 -1.38 28.56
CA ARG A 293 3.14 -2.16 27.90
C ARG A 293 1.78 -1.47 27.96
N GLU A 294 1.49 -0.75 29.03
CA GLU A 294 0.27 0.03 29.16
C GLU A 294 0.24 1.20 28.15
N PHE A 295 1.39 1.88 28.00
CA PHE A 295 1.54 2.93 27.00
C PHE A 295 1.39 2.39 25.57
N ALA A 296 2.03 1.27 25.25
CA ALA A 296 1.92 0.62 23.96
C ALA A 296 0.48 0.19 23.69
N TYR A 297 -0.20 -0.43 24.65
CA TYR A 297 -1.59 -0.86 24.53
C TYR A 297 -2.54 0.33 24.34
N ALA A 298 -2.48 1.33 25.20
CA ALA A 298 -3.39 2.47 25.17
C ALA A 298 -3.25 3.28 23.88
N SER A 299 -2.00 3.57 23.46
CA SER A 299 -1.73 4.26 22.20
C SER A 299 -2.08 3.40 20.99
N GLY A 300 -1.87 2.08 21.05
CA GLY A 300 -2.26 1.13 20.01
C GLY A 300 -3.78 1.07 19.82
N ARG A 301 -4.57 1.04 20.90
CA ARG A 301 -6.04 1.14 20.80
C ARG A 301 -6.50 2.46 20.15
N ASN A 302 -5.82 3.55 20.43
CA ASN A 302 -6.09 4.82 19.75
C ASN A 302 -5.69 4.78 18.27
N GLN A 303 -4.52 4.23 17.94
CA GLN A 303 -4.06 4.00 16.57
C GLN A 303 -5.11 3.26 15.73
N VAL A 304 -5.68 2.18 16.26
CA VAL A 304 -6.73 1.40 15.55
C VAL A 304 -7.98 2.25 15.25
N ARG A 305 -8.41 3.10 16.19
CA ARG A 305 -9.54 4.01 15.98
C ARG A 305 -9.25 5.02 14.87
N LEU A 306 -8.03 5.52 14.81
CA LEU A 306 -7.60 6.46 13.79
C LEU A 306 -7.52 5.79 12.42
N TYR A 307 -6.97 4.56 12.32
CA TYR A 307 -6.99 3.76 11.10
C TYR A 307 -8.42 3.45 10.62
N LYS A 308 -9.28 3.06 11.56
CA LYS A 308 -10.69 2.82 11.24
C LYS A 308 -11.33 4.04 10.56
N GLU A 309 -11.16 5.22 11.14
CA GLU A 309 -11.75 6.44 10.59
C GLU A 309 -11.18 6.80 9.22
N ASP A 310 -9.86 6.69 9.02
CA ASP A 310 -9.21 6.97 7.75
C ASP A 310 -9.65 5.98 6.65
N ILE A 311 -9.68 4.68 6.96
CA ILE A 311 -10.13 3.65 6.02
C ILE A 311 -11.61 3.85 5.68
N GLU A 312 -12.46 4.10 6.66
CA GLU A 312 -13.87 4.36 6.42
C GLU A 312 -14.11 5.64 5.62
N ALA A 313 -13.32 6.70 5.84
CA ALA A 313 -13.38 7.93 5.04
C ALA A 313 -13.02 7.63 3.56
N ASN A 314 -12.02 6.80 3.32
CA ASN A 314 -11.70 6.33 1.96
C ASN A 314 -12.86 5.55 1.35
N LEU A 315 -13.44 4.60 2.08
CA LEU A 315 -14.59 3.81 1.61
C LEU A 315 -15.85 4.65 1.39
N ARG A 316 -16.05 5.74 2.14
CA ARG A 316 -17.14 6.71 1.93
C ARG A 316 -16.91 7.61 0.71
N THR A 317 -15.73 7.62 0.13
CA THR A 317 -15.35 8.45 -1.01
C THR A 317 -15.52 7.68 -2.31
N GLN A 318 -16.57 7.97 -3.06
CA GLN A 318 -16.88 7.22 -4.28
C GLN A 318 -15.82 7.32 -5.38
N GLN A 319 -15.01 8.38 -5.38
CA GLN A 319 -13.95 8.59 -6.37
C GLN A 319 -12.68 7.78 -6.07
N LEU A 320 -12.54 7.22 -4.87
CA LEU A 320 -11.42 6.36 -4.52
C LEU A 320 -11.69 4.91 -4.92
N ASP A 321 -10.68 4.28 -5.49
CA ASP A 321 -10.67 2.87 -5.88
C ASP A 321 -9.64 2.06 -5.11
N GLY A 322 -9.07 2.65 -4.06
CA GLY A 322 -8.14 1.96 -3.19
C GLY A 322 -7.41 2.88 -2.24
N PHE A 323 -6.66 2.24 -1.38
CA PHE A 323 -5.67 2.85 -0.49
C PHE A 323 -4.49 1.89 -0.30
N GLU A 324 -3.36 2.42 0.08
CA GLU A 324 -2.28 1.63 0.67
C GLU A 324 -1.84 2.25 2.00
N LEU A 325 -1.81 1.39 3.01
CA LEU A 325 -1.45 1.79 4.37
C LEU A 325 0.06 2.00 4.48
N LEU A 326 0.49 2.98 5.18
CA LEU A 326 1.81 3.05 5.75
C LEU A 326 1.66 3.02 7.29
N ASP A 327 1.62 1.86 7.87
CA ASP A 327 1.76 0.54 7.28
C ASP A 327 0.86 -0.45 8.03
N ILE A 328 0.66 -1.67 7.52
CA ILE A 328 0.04 -2.73 8.34
C ILE A 328 0.99 -3.24 9.41
N HIS A 329 2.29 -3.22 9.15
CA HIS A 329 3.36 -3.58 10.07
C HIS A 329 4.27 -2.38 10.36
N ASP A 330 5.06 -2.44 11.43
CA ASP A 330 5.97 -1.35 11.75
C ASP A 330 7.03 -1.15 10.67
N TYR A 331 7.04 0.03 10.07
CA TYR A 331 7.99 0.40 9.04
C TYR A 331 9.32 0.86 9.65
N LEU A 332 10.33 0.02 9.56
CA LEU A 332 11.65 0.28 10.14
C LEU A 332 12.38 1.47 9.49
N GLY A 333 12.03 1.83 8.26
CA GLY A 333 12.60 2.98 7.57
C GLY A 333 12.28 4.33 8.21
N GLN A 334 11.21 4.43 9.00
CA GLN A 334 10.84 5.63 9.75
C GLN A 334 11.27 5.57 11.24
N GLY A 335 12.18 4.72 11.57
CA GLY A 335 12.77 4.66 12.90
C GLY A 335 11.80 4.18 13.98
N THR A 336 11.38 5.07 14.88
CA THR A 336 10.47 4.76 15.99
C THR A 336 9.00 5.00 15.68
N ALA A 337 8.67 5.28 14.43
CA ALA A 337 7.28 5.39 14.00
C ALA A 337 6.64 3.99 13.94
N CYS A 338 6.14 3.51 15.09
CA CYS A 338 5.41 2.25 15.18
C CYS A 338 4.02 2.42 14.55
N VAL A 339 3.99 2.52 13.21
CA VAL A 339 2.80 2.82 12.41
C VAL A 339 1.92 1.60 12.16
N GLY A 340 2.47 0.40 12.28
CA GLY A 340 1.74 -0.84 12.06
C GLY A 340 0.86 -1.25 13.22
N VAL A 341 -0.23 -1.95 12.94
CA VAL A 341 -0.98 -2.73 13.93
C VAL A 341 -0.30 -4.08 14.20
N LEU A 342 0.59 -4.47 13.29
CA LEU A 342 1.55 -5.56 13.46
C LEU A 342 2.94 -4.96 13.76
N ASP A 343 3.79 -5.75 14.38
CA ASP A 343 5.18 -5.37 14.64
C ASP A 343 6.06 -5.51 13.37
N ALA A 344 7.34 -5.17 13.47
CA ALA A 344 8.30 -5.24 12.37
C ALA A 344 8.53 -6.69 11.84
N PHE A 345 8.09 -7.70 12.56
CA PHE A 345 8.15 -9.12 12.19
C PHE A 345 6.80 -9.66 11.71
N TRP A 346 5.80 -8.79 11.53
CA TRP A 346 4.43 -9.11 11.14
C TRP A 346 3.63 -9.86 12.21
N GLN A 347 3.99 -9.73 13.47
CA GLN A 347 3.30 -10.33 14.60
C GLN A 347 2.27 -9.36 15.20
N GLU A 348 1.18 -9.90 15.72
CA GLU A 348 0.13 -9.12 16.38
C GLU A 348 0.66 -8.48 17.69
N LYS A 349 0.44 -7.19 17.86
CA LYS A 349 0.85 -6.44 19.06
C LYS A 349 -0.10 -6.60 20.25
N GLY A 350 -1.21 -7.33 20.07
CA GLY A 350 -2.13 -7.72 21.15
C GLY A 350 -3.17 -6.68 21.55
N TYR A 351 -3.28 -5.53 20.88
CA TYR A 351 -4.30 -4.53 21.16
C TYR A 351 -5.44 -4.49 20.15
N VAL A 352 -5.34 -5.24 19.04
CA VAL A 352 -6.35 -5.48 18.02
C VAL A 352 -6.10 -6.83 17.40
N ASP A 353 -7.14 -7.51 16.99
CA ASP A 353 -7.07 -8.71 16.17
C ASP A 353 -7.61 -8.48 14.74
N ALA A 354 -7.36 -9.43 13.85
CA ALA A 354 -7.79 -9.34 12.48
C ALA A 354 -9.32 -9.29 12.32
N SER A 355 -10.08 -9.88 13.24
CA SER A 355 -11.54 -9.88 13.16
C SER A 355 -12.12 -8.50 13.46
N GLU A 356 -11.54 -7.77 14.40
CA GLU A 356 -11.89 -6.37 14.68
C GLU A 356 -11.48 -5.46 13.53
N PHE A 357 -10.26 -5.62 13.00
CA PHE A 357 -9.74 -4.80 11.90
C PHE A 357 -10.57 -4.99 10.62
N ARG A 358 -10.99 -6.21 10.33
CA ARG A 358 -11.84 -6.52 9.16
C ARG A 358 -13.24 -5.92 9.23
N GLN A 359 -13.70 -5.43 10.36
CA GLN A 359 -14.98 -4.71 10.41
C GLN A 359 -14.98 -3.43 9.56
N PHE A 360 -13.81 -2.84 9.33
CA PHE A 360 -13.64 -1.66 8.49
C PHE A 360 -12.64 -1.83 7.33
N CYS A 361 -11.99 -2.99 7.22
CA CYS A 361 -11.04 -3.32 6.15
C CYS A 361 -11.37 -4.71 5.58
N SER A 362 -12.39 -4.80 4.74
CA SER A 362 -12.80 -6.04 4.08
C SER A 362 -13.55 -5.75 2.78
N ASP A 363 -13.95 -6.81 2.08
CA ASP A 363 -14.68 -6.70 0.81
C ASP A 363 -16.07 -6.07 0.96
N VAL A 364 -16.70 -6.29 2.11
CA VAL A 364 -18.03 -5.72 2.44
C VAL A 364 -17.93 -5.01 3.78
N VAL A 365 -18.23 -3.71 3.79
CA VAL A 365 -18.15 -2.88 5.00
C VAL A 365 -19.43 -2.06 5.14
N ILE A 366 -19.97 -2.04 6.37
CA ILE A 366 -21.07 -1.14 6.75
C ILE A 366 -20.46 0.14 7.34
N LEU A 367 -20.78 1.27 6.76
CA LEU A 367 -20.24 2.58 7.11
C LEU A 367 -21.35 3.45 7.73
N ALA A 368 -21.11 3.97 8.94
CA ALA A 368 -21.97 4.95 9.57
C ALA A 368 -21.25 6.30 9.68
N ALA A 369 -21.76 7.33 9.02
CA ALA A 369 -21.15 8.65 9.02
C ALA A 369 -21.67 9.48 10.22
N PHE A 370 -21.12 9.25 11.40
CA PHE A 370 -21.46 9.99 12.60
C PHE A 370 -20.91 11.43 12.52
N PRO A 371 -21.76 12.47 12.73
CA PRO A 371 -21.28 13.85 12.70
C PRO A 371 -20.47 14.23 13.95
N ARG A 372 -20.52 13.43 15.00
CA ARG A 372 -19.77 13.58 16.25
C ARG A 372 -19.69 12.24 16.99
N TYR A 373 -18.78 12.13 17.94
CA TYR A 373 -18.56 10.91 18.74
C TYR A 373 -19.06 11.02 20.18
N VAL A 374 -19.43 12.24 20.63
CA VAL A 374 -19.94 12.49 21.97
C VAL A 374 -21.38 12.98 21.86
N TYR A 375 -22.27 12.28 22.53
CA TYR A 375 -23.70 12.57 22.62
C TYR A 375 -24.14 12.63 24.07
N THR A 376 -25.08 13.51 24.36
CA THR A 376 -25.76 13.58 25.64
C THR A 376 -27.11 12.84 25.59
N VAL A 377 -27.74 12.65 26.73
CA VAL A 377 -29.07 12.00 26.80
C VAL A 377 -30.18 12.81 26.11
N GLU A 378 -29.93 14.09 25.84
CA GLU A 378 -30.87 15.00 25.16
C GLU A 378 -30.68 15.01 23.65
N ASP A 379 -29.57 14.39 23.14
CA ASP A 379 -29.24 14.38 21.73
C ASP A 379 -30.00 13.28 20.97
N THR A 380 -30.40 13.61 19.75
CA THR A 380 -30.86 12.61 18.78
C THR A 380 -29.68 12.17 17.93
N ILE A 381 -29.38 10.88 17.90
CA ILE A 381 -28.34 10.33 17.05
C ILE A 381 -28.91 10.14 15.64
N GLN A 382 -28.31 10.84 14.68
CA GLN A 382 -28.61 10.67 13.25
C GLN A 382 -27.29 10.48 12.51
N ALA A 383 -27.17 9.39 11.76
CA ALA A 383 -26.01 9.11 10.92
C ALA A 383 -26.47 8.44 9.62
N PRO A 384 -26.08 8.93 8.46
CA PRO A 384 -26.20 8.19 7.20
C PRO A 384 -25.47 6.85 7.31
N VAL A 385 -26.09 5.78 6.80
CA VAL A 385 -25.48 4.47 6.76
C VAL A 385 -25.42 4.00 5.31
N MET A 386 -24.25 3.54 4.88
CA MET A 386 -24.07 2.94 3.56
C MET A 386 -23.38 1.58 3.68
N VAL A 387 -23.52 0.75 2.66
CA VAL A 387 -22.81 -0.51 2.50
C VAL A 387 -21.89 -0.38 1.30
N CYS A 388 -20.59 -0.55 1.54
CA CYS A 388 -19.63 -0.75 0.46
C CYS A 388 -19.53 -2.25 0.17
N ASN A 389 -19.72 -2.63 -1.09
CA ASN A 389 -19.57 -4.01 -1.53
C ASN A 389 -18.59 -4.09 -2.70
N PHE A 390 -17.43 -4.67 -2.43
CA PHE A 390 -16.40 -5.04 -3.41
C PHE A 390 -16.20 -6.55 -3.44
N GLY A 391 -17.13 -7.30 -2.85
CA GLY A 391 -17.12 -8.75 -2.86
C GLY A 391 -17.48 -9.34 -4.22
N GLU A 392 -17.42 -10.66 -4.31
CA GLU A 392 -17.67 -11.39 -5.57
C GLU A 392 -19.11 -11.33 -6.06
N LYS A 393 -20.05 -11.10 -5.16
CA LYS A 393 -21.47 -11.13 -5.45
C LYS A 393 -22.11 -9.78 -5.17
N ASP A 394 -23.01 -9.39 -6.04
CA ASP A 394 -23.89 -8.25 -5.79
C ASP A 394 -24.79 -8.51 -4.57
N ILE A 395 -25.09 -7.46 -3.84
CA ILE A 395 -26.02 -7.50 -2.71
C ILE A 395 -27.30 -6.79 -3.16
N ASP A 396 -28.28 -7.55 -3.63
CA ASP A 396 -29.54 -7.00 -4.14
C ASP A 396 -30.42 -6.39 -3.04
N THR A 397 -30.41 -7.04 -1.86
CA THR A 397 -31.15 -6.58 -0.68
C THR A 397 -30.39 -6.88 0.59
N CYS A 398 -30.37 -5.92 1.51
CA CYS A 398 -29.80 -6.12 2.85
C CYS A 398 -30.67 -5.48 3.93
N VAL A 399 -30.59 -6.02 5.14
CA VAL A 399 -31.19 -5.45 6.33
C VAL A 399 -30.07 -5.04 7.26
N ILE A 400 -29.99 -3.74 7.53
CA ILE A 400 -29.03 -3.18 8.49
C ILE A 400 -29.65 -3.24 9.87
N LYS A 401 -29.02 -3.95 10.79
CA LYS A 401 -29.40 -4.00 12.20
C LYS A 401 -28.43 -3.18 13.02
N TRP A 402 -28.92 -2.42 13.95
CA TRP A 402 -28.12 -1.66 14.89
C TRP A 402 -28.58 -1.91 16.32
N LYS A 403 -27.66 -1.73 17.27
CA LYS A 403 -27.92 -1.82 18.70
C LYS A 403 -27.15 -0.71 19.39
N LEU A 404 -27.79 -0.05 20.33
CA LEU A 404 -27.16 0.89 21.25
C LEU A 404 -27.00 0.18 22.60
N TYR A 405 -25.81 0.20 23.14
CA TYR A 405 -25.52 -0.31 24.48
C TYR A 405 -25.26 0.87 25.41
N ALA A 406 -25.83 0.82 26.60
CA ALA A 406 -25.59 1.78 27.67
C ALA A 406 -24.36 1.40 28.47
#